data_b0e07178214570078ef7e5d1db5f48ec
#
_entry.id   b0e07178214570078ef7e5d1db5f48ec
#
_cell.length_a   1.000
_cell.length_b   1.000
_cell.length_c   1.000
_cell.angle_alpha   90.00
_cell.angle_beta   90.00
_cell.angle_gamma   90.00
#
_symmetry.space_group_name_H-M   'P 1'
#
loop_
_entity.id
_entity.type
_entity.pdbx_description
1 polymer ?
#
loop_
_entity_poly.entity_id
_entity_poly.type
_entity_poly.pdbx_seq_one_letter_code
_entity_poly.pdbx_strand_id
1 'polypeptide(L)'
;SRNVKEYGNRVYNRYPARSIFLVPRAILSHQADRPLNVLDPFMGSGTTAVETVLSGNVPYGLEMDPFARMVAEVSSSIFTGEELIAMRETFNTICANWIDFESEHIPQLTGIERWFKDGDLDLLLKLKSAILSLSPQRFLPFFLVTFADAIKPVSLMERQSLKPYISTKYAKITKDVLSSFMYSFEAHM
;
A
#
# COMPACT_ATOMS: atom_id res chain seq x y z
N SER A 1 -21.31 8.52 21.59
CA SER A 1 -20.45 7.55 20.89
C SER A 1 -19.02 8.06 20.97
N ARG A 2 -18.16 7.39 21.76
CA ARG A 2 -16.74 7.66 21.75
C ARG A 2 -16.23 7.35 20.34
N ASN A 3 -15.63 8.33 19.67
CA ASN A 3 -14.91 8.13 18.41
C ASN A 3 -13.78 7.14 18.69
N VAL A 4 -14.02 5.86 18.42
CA VAL A 4 -12.99 4.83 18.46
C VAL A 4 -12.07 5.11 17.27
N LYS A 5 -10.93 5.75 17.54
CA LYS A 5 -9.93 6.02 16.51
C LYS A 5 -9.40 4.69 15.98
N GLU A 6 -9.39 4.58 14.69
CA GLU A 6 -8.65 3.54 14.00
C GLU A 6 -7.17 3.86 14.15
N TYR A 7 -6.43 3.01 14.89
CA TYR A 7 -4.99 3.13 15.05
C TYR A 7 -4.27 2.19 14.08
N GLY A 8 -3.06 2.57 13.72
CA GLY A 8 -2.20 1.79 12.85
C GLY A 8 -2.33 2.19 11.39
N ASN A 9 -1.41 1.71 10.59
CA ASN A 9 -1.24 2.00 9.17
C ASN A 9 -2.31 1.34 8.29
N ARG A 10 -3.60 1.65 8.54
CA ARG A 10 -4.73 1.14 7.76
C ARG A 10 -5.08 2.02 6.57
N VAL A 11 -4.25 3.00 6.32
CA VAL A 11 -4.40 3.97 5.23
C VAL A 11 -4.06 3.33 3.90
N TYR A 12 -3.26 2.27 3.93
CA TYR A 12 -2.83 1.55 2.74
C TYR A 12 -4.00 0.95 1.99
N ASN A 13 -4.10 1.30 0.78
CA ASN A 13 -4.96 0.82 -0.27
C ASN A 13 -6.40 0.46 0.15
N ARG A 14 -7.37 0.87 -0.63
CA ARG A 14 -8.78 0.50 -0.45
C ARG A 14 -9.02 -0.95 -0.85
N TYR A 15 -8.58 -1.89 -0.03
CA TYR A 15 -8.93 -3.29 -0.22
C TYR A 15 -10.45 -3.47 0.00
N PRO A 16 -11.20 -4.04 -0.97
CA PRO A 16 -12.66 -4.00 -0.95
C PRO A 16 -13.32 -4.80 0.17
N ALA A 17 -12.65 -5.78 0.75
CA ALA A 17 -13.19 -6.72 1.73
C ALA A 17 -12.51 -6.60 3.10
N ARG A 18 -12.32 -5.39 3.61
CA ARG A 18 -11.76 -5.20 4.95
C ARG A 18 -12.72 -5.65 6.04
N SER A 19 -12.23 -6.48 6.95
CA SER A 19 -12.94 -6.81 8.18
C SER A 19 -13.04 -5.59 9.11
N ILE A 20 -14.09 -5.54 9.92
CA ILE A 20 -14.26 -4.50 10.94
C ILE A 20 -13.23 -4.74 12.04
N PHE A 21 -12.29 -3.81 12.23
CA PHE A 21 -11.20 -3.92 13.20
C PHE A 21 -11.66 -4.09 14.67
N LEU A 22 -12.88 -3.66 14.98
CA LEU A 22 -13.44 -3.80 16.33
C LEU A 22 -13.62 -5.27 16.76
N VAL A 23 -13.83 -6.19 15.80
CA VAL A 23 -14.02 -7.62 16.10
C VAL A 23 -12.74 -8.25 16.64
N PRO A 24 -11.61 -8.27 15.89
CA PRO A 24 -10.37 -8.81 16.42
C PRO A 24 -9.89 -8.04 17.66
N ARG A 25 -10.06 -6.71 17.72
CA ARG A 25 -9.71 -5.92 18.91
C ARG A 25 -10.47 -6.36 20.14
N ALA A 26 -11.78 -6.57 20.04
CA ALA A 26 -12.59 -7.02 21.18
C ALA A 26 -12.19 -8.42 21.66
N ILE A 27 -11.91 -9.35 20.73
CA ILE A 27 -11.44 -10.70 21.06
C ILE A 27 -10.08 -10.62 21.78
N LEU A 28 -9.14 -9.85 21.22
CA LEU A 28 -7.78 -9.75 21.73
C LEU A 28 -7.69 -8.96 23.06
N SER A 29 -8.66 -8.09 23.37
CA SER A 29 -8.70 -7.35 24.65
C SER A 29 -9.05 -8.20 25.88
N HIS A 30 -9.54 -9.43 25.67
CA HIS A 30 -9.90 -10.38 26.73
C HIS A 30 -8.85 -11.47 26.94
N GLN A 31 -7.59 -11.18 26.64
CA GLN A 31 -6.53 -12.18 26.64
C GLN A 31 -5.97 -12.52 28.01
N ALA A 32 -5.30 -13.69 28.01
CA ALA A 32 -4.46 -14.17 29.12
C ALA A 32 -3.20 -13.28 29.28
N ASP A 33 -2.57 -13.40 30.46
CA ASP A 33 -1.39 -12.61 30.88
C ASP A 33 -0.10 -12.91 30.09
N ARG A 34 -0.19 -13.55 28.92
CA ARG A 34 0.96 -13.89 28.06
C ARG A 34 0.66 -13.57 26.60
N PRO A 35 1.71 -13.22 25.81
CA PRO A 35 1.57 -13.06 24.37
C PRO A 35 1.04 -14.32 23.68
N LEU A 36 0.11 -14.17 22.73
CA LEU A 36 -0.49 -15.23 21.97
C LEU A 36 0.07 -15.24 20.53
N ASN A 37 0.08 -16.43 19.93
CA ASN A 37 0.20 -16.61 18.49
C ASN A 37 -1.20 -16.63 17.90
N VAL A 38 -1.51 -15.68 17.02
CA VAL A 38 -2.85 -15.50 16.44
C VAL A 38 -2.79 -15.83 14.95
N LEU A 39 -3.51 -16.86 14.53
CA LEU A 39 -3.62 -17.27 13.13
C LEU A 39 -4.90 -16.76 12.49
N ASP A 40 -4.77 -16.04 11.38
CA ASP A 40 -5.87 -15.68 10.48
C ASP A 40 -5.68 -16.43 9.14
N PRO A 41 -6.47 -17.50 8.88
CA PRO A 41 -6.34 -18.27 7.65
C PRO A 41 -6.92 -17.58 6.41
N PHE A 42 -7.59 -16.44 6.57
CA PHE A 42 -8.16 -15.62 5.51
C PHE A 42 -7.80 -14.15 5.70
N MET A 43 -6.50 -13.87 5.82
CA MET A 43 -5.95 -12.62 6.34
C MET A 43 -6.35 -11.38 5.53
N GLY A 44 -6.54 -11.49 4.20
CA GLY A 44 -6.77 -10.35 3.33
C GLY A 44 -5.69 -9.28 3.48
N SER A 45 -6.10 -8.03 3.64
CA SER A 45 -5.18 -6.90 3.86
C SER A 45 -4.69 -6.73 5.31
N GLY A 46 -4.88 -7.74 6.18
CA GLY A 46 -4.23 -7.83 7.48
C GLY A 46 -4.89 -7.11 8.64
N THR A 47 -6.22 -6.90 8.62
CA THR A 47 -6.90 -6.24 9.76
C THR A 47 -6.65 -6.96 11.09
N THR A 48 -6.75 -8.30 11.10
CA THR A 48 -6.45 -9.12 12.28
C THR A 48 -4.97 -9.03 12.66
N ALA A 49 -4.07 -9.06 11.68
CA ALA A 49 -2.64 -8.97 11.93
C ALA A 49 -2.25 -7.64 12.62
N VAL A 50 -2.79 -6.51 12.14
CA VAL A 50 -2.56 -5.19 12.75
C VAL A 50 -3.05 -5.16 14.20
N GLU A 51 -4.29 -5.62 14.47
CA GLU A 51 -4.81 -5.64 15.84
C GLU A 51 -4.02 -6.57 16.75
N THR A 52 -3.54 -7.69 16.20
CA THR A 52 -2.68 -8.63 16.92
C THR A 52 -1.38 -7.98 17.36
N VAL A 53 -0.68 -7.28 16.45
CA VAL A 53 0.56 -6.56 16.77
C VAL A 53 0.30 -5.44 17.79
N LEU A 54 -0.76 -4.64 17.60
CA LEU A 54 -1.13 -3.56 18.51
C LEU A 54 -1.47 -4.05 19.93
N SER A 55 -1.86 -5.32 20.06
CA SER A 55 -2.15 -5.97 21.35
C SER A 55 -0.94 -6.69 21.95
N GLY A 56 0.26 -6.53 21.36
CA GLY A 56 1.49 -7.18 21.85
C GLY A 56 1.57 -8.68 21.55
N ASN A 57 0.85 -9.16 20.54
CA ASN A 57 0.79 -10.55 20.12
C ASN A 57 1.51 -10.79 18.79
N VAL A 58 1.70 -12.05 18.42
CA VAL A 58 2.39 -12.46 17.20
C VAL A 58 1.36 -12.92 16.15
N PRO A 59 1.21 -12.18 15.01
CA PRO A 59 0.29 -12.58 13.96
C PRO A 59 0.90 -13.62 13.03
N TYR A 60 0.05 -14.55 12.61
CA TYR A 60 0.27 -15.45 11.49
C TYR A 60 -0.92 -15.32 10.54
N GLY A 61 -0.68 -15.23 9.24
CA GLY A 61 -1.75 -15.09 8.28
C GLY A 61 -1.51 -15.90 7.01
N LEU A 62 -2.58 -16.38 6.40
CA LEU A 62 -2.57 -16.98 5.07
C LEU A 62 -3.38 -16.10 4.13
N GLU A 63 -2.79 -15.77 2.98
CA GLU A 63 -3.43 -14.98 1.93
C GLU A 63 -2.92 -15.44 0.57
N MET A 64 -3.84 -15.70 -0.36
CA MET A 64 -3.53 -16.15 -1.72
C MET A 64 -3.15 -15.00 -2.65
N ASP A 65 -3.74 -13.81 -2.44
CA ASP A 65 -3.41 -12.61 -3.22
C ASP A 65 -2.06 -12.05 -2.74
N PRO A 66 -1.02 -12.09 -3.59
CA PRO A 66 0.31 -11.62 -3.19
C PRO A 66 0.34 -10.13 -2.86
N PHE A 67 -0.53 -9.31 -3.47
CA PHE A 67 -0.60 -7.89 -3.15
C PHE A 67 -1.28 -7.66 -1.79
N ALA A 68 -2.40 -8.33 -1.50
CA ALA A 68 -3.05 -8.26 -0.20
C ALA A 68 -2.11 -8.72 0.92
N ARG A 69 -1.33 -9.80 0.69
CA ARG A 69 -0.30 -10.27 1.62
C ARG A 69 0.75 -9.19 1.88
N MET A 70 1.25 -8.52 0.85
CA MET A 70 2.23 -7.45 0.99
C MET A 70 1.64 -6.25 1.76
N VAL A 71 0.38 -5.87 1.51
CA VAL A 71 -0.32 -4.84 2.28
C VAL A 71 -0.44 -5.24 3.75
N ALA A 72 -0.78 -6.49 4.05
CA ALA A 72 -0.88 -7.01 5.42
C ALA A 72 0.47 -6.95 6.14
N GLU A 73 1.55 -7.37 5.47
CA GLU A 73 2.92 -7.32 5.99
C GLU A 73 3.32 -5.89 6.35
N VAL A 74 3.16 -4.96 5.41
CA VAL A 74 3.49 -3.54 5.63
C VAL A 74 2.65 -2.94 6.76
N SER A 75 1.34 -3.19 6.77
CA SER A 75 0.42 -2.63 7.76
C SER A 75 0.68 -3.14 9.19
N SER A 76 1.18 -4.36 9.33
CA SER A 76 1.52 -4.97 10.61
C SER A 76 3.00 -4.84 11.01
N SER A 77 3.83 -4.25 10.15
CA SER A 77 5.24 -4.01 10.45
C SER A 77 5.41 -2.87 11.45
N ILE A 78 6.37 -3.04 12.37
CA ILE A 78 6.85 -1.99 13.26
C ILE A 78 8.20 -1.53 12.72
N PHE A 79 8.34 -0.23 12.50
CA PHE A 79 9.60 0.39 12.09
C PHE A 79 10.18 1.18 13.25
N THR A 80 11.50 1.06 13.45
CA THR A 80 12.23 1.89 14.42
C THR A 80 12.39 3.32 13.91
N GLY A 81 12.77 4.25 14.79
CA GLY A 81 13.06 5.62 14.38
C GLY A 81 14.19 5.71 13.34
N GLU A 82 15.22 4.87 13.47
CA GLU A 82 16.32 4.79 12.51
C GLU A 82 15.84 4.26 11.15
N GLU A 83 14.99 3.24 11.14
CA GLU A 83 14.39 2.71 9.91
C GLU A 83 13.51 3.76 9.22
N LEU A 84 12.74 4.56 9.97
CA LEU A 84 11.93 5.65 9.40
C LEU A 84 12.79 6.73 8.77
N ILE A 85 13.94 7.08 9.37
CA ILE A 85 14.92 8.01 8.79
C ILE A 85 15.48 7.42 7.49
N ALA A 86 15.93 6.15 7.51
CA ALA A 86 16.48 5.48 6.33
C ALA A 86 15.45 5.35 5.19
N MET A 87 14.17 5.11 5.52
CA MET A 87 13.07 5.12 4.55
C MET A 87 12.90 6.50 3.91
N ARG A 88 12.99 7.59 4.68
CA ARG A 88 12.93 8.97 4.17
C ARG A 88 14.10 9.28 3.23
N GLU A 89 15.31 8.88 3.57
CA GLU A 89 16.49 9.04 2.72
C GLU A 89 16.35 8.25 1.41
N THR A 90 15.90 7.00 1.50
CA THR A 90 15.59 6.17 0.32
C THR A 90 14.55 6.84 -0.57
N PHE A 91 13.46 7.35 0.00
CA PHE A 91 12.42 8.08 -0.72
C PHE A 91 13.00 9.30 -1.46
N ASN A 92 13.81 10.12 -0.78
CA ASN A 92 14.44 11.28 -1.40
C ASN A 92 15.34 10.87 -2.58
N THR A 93 16.09 9.77 -2.43
CA THR A 93 16.94 9.22 -3.48
C THR A 93 16.11 8.75 -4.68
N ILE A 94 15.00 8.06 -4.45
CA ILE A 94 14.07 7.65 -5.50
C ILE A 94 13.53 8.88 -6.23
N CYS A 95 13.01 9.88 -5.50
CA CYS A 95 12.44 11.09 -6.09
C CYS A 95 13.45 11.92 -6.90
N ALA A 96 14.73 11.88 -6.53
CA ALA A 96 15.77 12.60 -7.26
C ALA A 96 16.20 11.92 -8.56
N ASN A 97 16.13 10.59 -8.65
CA ASN A 97 16.75 9.81 -9.73
C ASN A 97 15.76 9.02 -10.60
N TRP A 98 14.49 8.92 -10.24
CA TRP A 98 13.53 8.02 -10.88
C TRP A 98 13.37 8.21 -12.40
N ILE A 99 13.54 9.45 -12.88
CA ILE A 99 13.33 9.78 -14.29
C ILE A 99 14.41 9.20 -15.21
N ASP A 100 15.61 8.95 -14.65
CA ASP A 100 16.76 8.42 -15.38
C ASP A 100 16.71 6.91 -15.55
N PHE A 101 15.75 6.24 -14.91
CA PHE A 101 15.55 4.81 -15.06
C PHE A 101 14.81 4.49 -16.36
N GLU A 102 15.17 3.36 -16.97
CA GLU A 102 14.41 2.82 -18.09
C GLU A 102 13.13 2.14 -17.59
N SER A 103 12.08 2.19 -18.41
CA SER A 103 10.82 1.51 -18.11
C SER A 103 10.96 0.01 -18.38
N GLU A 104 11.22 -0.76 -17.33
CA GLU A 104 11.31 -2.21 -17.39
C GLU A 104 9.95 -2.86 -17.10
N HIS A 105 9.73 -4.02 -17.70
CA HIS A 105 8.59 -4.90 -17.38
C HIS A 105 7.20 -4.27 -17.55
N ILE A 106 6.86 -3.90 -18.79
CA ILE A 106 5.48 -3.57 -19.15
C ILE A 106 4.59 -4.79 -18.81
N PRO A 107 3.56 -4.65 -17.97
CA PRO A 107 2.67 -5.75 -17.68
C PRO A 107 2.01 -6.28 -18.97
N GLN A 108 1.99 -7.60 -19.15
CA GLN A 108 1.34 -8.24 -20.31
C GLN A 108 -0.19 -8.21 -20.19
N LEU A 109 -0.76 -7.01 -20.07
CA LEU A 109 -2.19 -6.77 -19.96
C LEU A 109 -2.67 -6.11 -21.25
N THR A 110 -3.51 -6.78 -22.00
CA THR A 110 -4.07 -6.25 -23.25
C THR A 110 -4.80 -4.93 -23.01
N GLY A 111 -4.38 -3.87 -23.71
CA GLY A 111 -5.00 -2.56 -23.66
C GLY A 111 -4.78 -1.81 -22.34
N ILE A 112 -3.66 -2.03 -21.66
CA ILE A 112 -3.29 -1.30 -20.43
C ILE A 112 -3.14 0.19 -20.72
N GLU A 113 -2.67 0.58 -21.89
CA GLU A 113 -2.40 1.97 -22.31
C GLU A 113 -3.66 2.82 -22.24
N ARG A 114 -4.83 2.26 -22.54
CA ARG A 114 -6.11 2.99 -22.50
C ARG A 114 -6.47 3.55 -21.12
N TRP A 115 -5.82 3.04 -20.06
CA TRP A 115 -6.07 3.46 -18.69
C TRP A 115 -5.28 4.70 -18.28
N PHE A 116 -4.36 5.16 -19.11
CA PHE A 116 -3.46 6.26 -18.82
C PHE A 116 -3.48 7.29 -19.94
N LYS A 117 -3.07 8.52 -19.65
CA LYS A 117 -2.73 9.49 -20.68
C LYS A 117 -1.41 9.11 -21.35
N ASP A 118 -1.19 9.64 -22.53
CA ASP A 118 0.05 9.42 -23.27
C ASP A 118 1.28 9.77 -22.41
N GLY A 119 2.18 8.80 -22.25
CA GLY A 119 3.40 8.93 -21.44
C GLY A 119 3.27 8.59 -19.96
N ASP A 120 2.08 8.68 -19.32
CA ASP A 120 1.93 8.43 -17.89
C ASP A 120 2.28 6.98 -17.50
N LEU A 121 1.99 6.02 -18.38
CA LEU A 121 2.35 4.62 -18.14
C LEU A 121 3.87 4.43 -18.13
N ASP A 122 4.59 5.03 -19.08
CA ASP A 122 6.06 4.98 -19.14
C ASP A 122 6.67 5.61 -17.86
N LEU A 123 6.16 6.76 -17.43
CA LEU A 123 6.61 7.42 -16.21
C LEU A 123 6.36 6.55 -14.95
N LEU A 124 5.22 5.86 -14.86
CA LEU A 124 4.96 4.92 -13.78
C LEU A 124 5.94 3.74 -13.80
N LEU A 125 6.27 3.21 -14.98
CA LEU A 125 7.23 2.11 -15.11
C LEU A 125 8.65 2.54 -14.73
N LYS A 126 9.09 3.75 -15.11
CA LYS A 126 10.36 4.33 -14.66
C LYS A 126 10.43 4.46 -13.14
N LEU A 127 9.38 5.00 -12.53
CA LEU A 127 9.29 5.11 -11.07
C LEU A 127 9.33 3.73 -10.40
N LYS A 128 8.62 2.73 -10.95
CA LYS A 128 8.69 1.35 -10.46
C LYS A 128 10.10 0.78 -10.54
N SER A 129 10.80 0.98 -11.67
CA SER A 129 12.18 0.52 -11.84
C SER A 129 13.13 1.16 -10.83
N ALA A 130 12.97 2.46 -10.57
CA ALA A 130 13.73 3.15 -9.54
C ALA A 130 13.47 2.57 -8.14
N ILE A 131 12.20 2.30 -7.80
CA ILE A 131 11.82 1.69 -6.51
C ILE A 131 12.49 0.32 -6.37
N LEU A 132 12.40 -0.53 -7.40
CA LEU A 132 12.98 -1.87 -7.37
C LEU A 132 14.51 -1.87 -7.23
N SER A 133 15.18 -0.89 -7.83
CA SER A 133 16.64 -0.77 -7.85
C SER A 133 17.21 -0.08 -6.61
N LEU A 134 16.53 0.95 -6.09
CA LEU A 134 17.06 1.81 -5.03
C LEU A 134 16.57 1.45 -3.63
N SER A 135 15.45 0.68 -3.52
CA SER A 135 14.90 0.35 -2.23
C SER A 135 15.63 -0.84 -1.58
N PRO A 136 16.11 -0.71 -0.34
CA PRO A 136 16.54 -1.86 0.46
C PRO A 136 15.44 -2.90 0.59
N GLN A 137 15.79 -4.19 0.60
CA GLN A 137 14.83 -5.30 0.67
C GLN A 137 13.85 -5.16 1.85
N ARG A 138 14.32 -4.65 2.99
CA ARG A 138 13.51 -4.42 4.20
C ARG A 138 12.36 -3.42 3.97
N PHE A 139 12.56 -2.41 3.09
CA PHE A 139 11.59 -1.35 2.83
C PHE A 139 10.85 -1.50 1.50
N LEU A 140 11.31 -2.41 0.65
CA LEU A 140 10.74 -2.62 -0.68
C LEU A 140 9.21 -2.85 -0.66
N PRO A 141 8.65 -3.71 0.21
CA PRO A 141 7.19 -3.87 0.28
C PRO A 141 6.46 -2.55 0.59
N PHE A 142 6.99 -1.72 1.49
CA PHE A 142 6.42 -0.41 1.81
C PHE A 142 6.38 0.51 0.58
N PHE A 143 7.48 0.62 -0.16
CA PHE A 143 7.53 1.45 -1.36
C PHE A 143 6.64 0.94 -2.48
N LEU A 144 6.51 -0.39 -2.64
CA LEU A 144 5.60 -0.98 -3.63
C LEU A 144 4.12 -0.75 -3.29
N VAL A 145 3.74 -0.84 -2.02
CA VAL A 145 2.37 -0.49 -1.57
C VAL A 145 2.10 0.99 -1.79
N THR A 146 3.05 1.86 -1.43
CA THR A 146 2.98 3.31 -1.66
C THR A 146 2.84 3.64 -3.15
N PHE A 147 3.61 2.98 -4.01
CA PHE A 147 3.52 3.11 -5.46
C PHE A 147 2.14 2.68 -5.98
N ALA A 148 1.61 1.56 -5.50
CA ALA A 148 0.29 1.07 -5.91
C ALA A 148 -0.83 2.08 -5.62
N ASP A 149 -0.77 2.79 -4.50
CA ASP A 149 -1.72 3.87 -4.17
C ASP A 149 -1.58 5.10 -5.08
N ALA A 150 -0.39 5.33 -5.63
CA ALA A 150 -0.14 6.42 -6.59
C ALA A 150 -0.72 6.14 -7.99
N ILE A 151 -0.93 4.86 -8.37
CA ILE A 151 -1.39 4.49 -9.72
C ILE A 151 -2.79 5.04 -10.02
N LYS A 152 -3.74 4.86 -9.10
CA LYS A 152 -5.14 5.25 -9.34
C LYS A 152 -5.34 6.75 -9.55
N PRO A 153 -4.69 7.68 -8.83
CA PRO A 153 -4.73 9.11 -9.11
C PRO A 153 -4.20 9.49 -10.49
N VAL A 154 -3.16 8.81 -10.98
CA VAL A 154 -2.54 9.04 -12.29
C VAL A 154 -3.40 8.48 -13.42
N SER A 155 -4.05 7.34 -13.21
CA SER A 155 -4.86 6.67 -14.23
C SER A 155 -6.14 7.43 -14.57
N LEU A 156 -6.75 7.11 -15.72
CA LEU A 156 -8.08 7.58 -16.14
C LEU A 156 -9.23 6.87 -15.40
N MET A 157 -8.91 5.92 -14.54
CA MET A 157 -9.87 5.14 -13.76
C MET A 157 -10.70 6.02 -12.81
N GLU A 158 -12.01 5.78 -12.75
CA GLU A 158 -12.90 6.51 -11.84
C GLU A 158 -12.52 6.30 -10.36
N ARG A 159 -12.40 7.41 -9.61
CA ARG A 159 -11.87 7.39 -8.24
C ARG A 159 -12.79 6.71 -7.24
N GLN A 160 -14.09 6.88 -7.39
CA GLN A 160 -15.05 6.40 -6.39
C GLN A 160 -15.47 4.96 -6.60
N SER A 161 -15.18 4.37 -7.76
CA SER A 161 -15.57 2.99 -8.07
C SER A 161 -14.59 1.98 -7.51
N LEU A 162 -15.13 0.89 -6.96
CA LEU A 162 -14.37 -0.30 -6.61
C LEU A 162 -13.99 -1.12 -7.85
N LYS A 163 -14.86 -1.10 -8.89
CA LYS A 163 -14.57 -1.74 -10.18
C LYS A 163 -13.84 -0.76 -11.08
N PRO A 164 -12.74 -1.16 -11.73
CA PRO A 164 -12.04 -0.31 -12.68
C PRO A 164 -12.94 -0.03 -13.89
N TYR A 165 -13.24 1.24 -14.14
CA TYR A 165 -13.84 1.72 -15.39
C TYR A 165 -13.42 3.16 -15.66
N ILE A 166 -13.49 3.56 -16.93
CA ILE A 166 -13.25 4.93 -17.38
C ILE A 166 -14.60 5.57 -17.64
N SER A 167 -14.89 6.69 -16.98
CA SER A 167 -16.14 7.42 -17.20
C SER A 167 -16.17 8.04 -18.59
N THR A 168 -17.28 7.83 -19.32
CA THR A 168 -17.53 8.48 -20.61
C THR A 168 -18.24 9.82 -20.47
N LYS A 169 -18.78 10.11 -19.26
CA LYS A 169 -19.55 11.33 -19.00
C LYS A 169 -18.68 12.52 -18.57
N TYR A 170 -17.59 12.24 -17.88
CA TYR A 170 -16.71 13.26 -17.31
C TYR A 170 -15.26 12.90 -17.58
N ALA A 171 -14.52 13.83 -18.17
CA ALA A 171 -13.06 13.68 -18.28
C ALA A 171 -12.42 13.78 -16.89
N LYS A 172 -11.74 12.73 -16.46
CA LYS A 172 -11.01 12.76 -15.19
C LYS A 172 -9.77 13.64 -15.32
N ILE A 173 -9.57 14.53 -14.36
CA ILE A 173 -8.30 15.23 -14.18
C ILE A 173 -7.36 14.28 -13.46
N THR A 174 -6.36 13.77 -14.17
CA THR A 174 -5.29 12.93 -13.63
C THR A 174 -4.29 13.78 -12.86
N LYS A 175 -3.59 13.14 -11.92
CA LYS A 175 -2.48 13.76 -11.19
C LYS A 175 -1.15 13.37 -11.84
N ASP A 176 -0.13 14.18 -11.61
CA ASP A 176 1.26 13.87 -11.96
C ASP A 176 1.78 12.65 -11.19
N VAL A 177 2.65 11.85 -11.82
CA VAL A 177 3.17 10.58 -11.29
C VAL A 177 3.94 10.80 -10.00
N LEU A 178 4.94 11.69 -10.04
CA LEU A 178 5.79 11.94 -8.87
C LEU A 178 5.00 12.56 -7.72
N SER A 179 4.16 13.55 -8.02
CA SER A 179 3.31 14.20 -7.01
C SER A 179 2.35 13.22 -6.35
N SER A 180 1.83 12.24 -7.11
CA SER A 180 0.97 11.19 -6.56
C SER A 180 1.73 10.25 -5.64
N PHE A 181 2.94 9.86 -6.01
CA PHE A 181 3.81 9.02 -5.20
C PHE A 181 4.24 9.73 -3.91
N MET A 182 4.66 10.99 -4.01
CA MET A 182 5.02 11.82 -2.85
C MET A 182 3.84 11.95 -1.88
N TYR A 183 2.65 12.24 -2.39
CA TYR A 183 1.44 12.32 -1.55
C TYR A 183 1.15 11.00 -0.84
N SER A 184 1.24 9.86 -1.54
CA SER A 184 1.03 8.54 -0.94
C SER A 184 2.09 8.23 0.12
N PHE A 185 3.35 8.58 -0.13
CA PHE A 185 4.42 8.39 0.84
C PHE A 185 4.17 9.19 2.14
N GLU A 186 3.84 10.48 2.04
CA GLU A 186 3.54 11.31 3.23
C GLU A 186 2.30 10.82 3.99
N ALA A 187 1.34 10.21 3.29
CA ALA A 187 0.15 9.64 3.94
C ALA A 187 0.44 8.33 4.67
N HIS A 188 1.52 7.62 4.28
CA HIS A 188 1.90 6.32 4.82
C HIS A 188 2.97 6.41 5.92
N MET A 189 3.76 7.48 5.96
CA MET A 189 4.75 7.76 7.00
C MET A 189 4.12 8.36 8.26
#